data_1c1e801f5321c928c1c1949a5c3f8d99
#
_entry.id   1c1e801f5321c928c1c1949a5c3f8d99
#
_cell.length_a   1.000
_cell.length_b   1.000
_cell.length_c   1.000
_cell.angle_alpha   90.00
_cell.angle_beta   90.00
_cell.angle_gamma   90.00
#
_symmetry.space_group_name_H-M   'P 1'
#
loop_
_entity.id
_entity.type
_entity.pdbx_description
1 polymer ?
#
loop_
_entity_poly.entity_id
_entity_poly.type
_entity_poly.pdbx_seq_one_letter_code
_entity_poly.pdbx_strand_id
1 'polypeptide(L)'
;MKAGMIWTAACAAAISATAGVELSTDADRVESPLRVNMKRVGTLAPRGVKDIRSSNWTLGCEVLDRDFAKFDEYKRFLAPLGIKKIRLQAGWAKCERVKGVYDFSWLDHQVDYALAQGIAPMLETDYGNPVYEGGGGWDLAGGFPTSEEGLAGWDAWVDALSKHFSGRVKDWAMWNEPDIGTPKKTPAAIAAFNVRTAKIIRRNVPNAYVAGLSLARNKAEFLEECLKEMGDDVKLFDSIIYHGYAPAPESSYAQVEAQKAVLAKYNPAAKMRQGENGCPSEMATRFALSNIPWSEYSQAKWDMRRMLGDLGHDVESSVFTICDFNHTGREINLKGLLRANEEKEVIAVKRAYYAVQNVVSVFDDTLTRVADSGFSTKDCTVCTYEYAKADGARVFAFWTCAETTRKVDKEKEPLLPAGKQFVPVYERPGDSFATRPHVFKWTGAPLKDPVWVDLLTGAVYEFPKKDVCVSANSTRYVNVPIYDSPCLLAERSALKLQ
;
A
#
# COMPACT_ATOMS: atom_id res chain seq x y z
N MET A 1 -61.39 23.08 46.58
CA MET A 1 -59.99 23.39 46.44
C MET A 1 -59.23 22.05 46.20
N LYS A 2 -58.88 21.78 44.93
CA LYS A 2 -58.04 20.63 44.57
C LYS A 2 -56.79 21.19 43.91
N ALA A 3 -55.65 20.99 44.56
CA ALA A 3 -54.34 21.39 44.03
C ALA A 3 -53.89 20.36 42.97
N GLY A 4 -53.65 20.84 41.77
CA GLY A 4 -53.04 20.05 40.67
C GLY A 4 -51.53 20.10 40.78
N MET A 5 -50.92 18.94 40.91
CA MET A 5 -49.45 18.76 40.86
C MET A 5 -49.03 18.60 39.41
N ILE A 6 -48.24 19.54 38.89
CA ILE A 6 -47.63 19.49 37.56
C ILE A 6 -46.29 18.75 37.71
N TRP A 7 -46.19 17.60 37.08
CA TRP A 7 -44.90 16.88 36.90
C TRP A 7 -44.21 17.40 35.66
N THR A 8 -43.12 18.13 35.83
CA THR A 8 -42.17 18.44 34.77
C THR A 8 -41.21 17.27 34.61
N ALA A 9 -41.37 16.49 33.55
CA ALA A 9 -40.39 15.49 33.13
C ALA A 9 -39.19 16.17 32.47
N ALA A 10 -38.06 16.22 33.15
CA ALA A 10 -36.79 16.61 32.56
C ALA A 10 -36.24 15.41 31.74
N CYS A 11 -36.35 15.47 30.42
CA CYS A 11 -35.62 14.58 29.56
C CYS A 11 -34.13 14.96 29.61
N ALA A 12 -33.34 14.21 30.38
CA ALA A 12 -31.91 14.21 30.27
C ALA A 12 -31.53 13.44 28.98
N ALA A 13 -31.21 14.15 27.92
CA ALA A 13 -30.57 13.57 26.75
C ALA A 13 -29.17 13.13 27.18
N ALA A 14 -28.97 11.82 27.36
CA ALA A 14 -27.64 11.23 27.48
C ALA A 14 -26.94 11.39 26.12
N ILE A 15 -26.07 12.38 26.01
CA ILE A 15 -25.09 12.44 24.93
C ILE A 15 -24.10 11.31 25.21
N SER A 16 -24.33 10.16 24.59
CA SER A 16 -23.33 9.11 24.47
C SER A 16 -22.22 9.68 23.59
N ALA A 17 -21.17 10.20 24.21
CA ALA A 17 -19.92 10.44 23.51
C ALA A 17 -19.39 9.06 23.13
N THR A 18 -19.55 8.65 21.88
CA THR A 18 -18.84 7.51 21.32
C THR A 18 -17.36 7.86 21.40
N ALA A 19 -16.65 7.22 22.34
CA ALA A 19 -15.18 7.33 22.37
C ALA A 19 -14.67 6.90 21.00
N GLY A 20 -14.06 7.84 20.25
CA GLY A 20 -13.55 7.57 18.91
C GLY A 20 -12.47 6.48 18.97
N VAL A 21 -12.30 5.74 17.88
CA VAL A 21 -11.25 4.73 17.75
C VAL A 21 -9.88 5.38 17.93
N GLU A 22 -9.09 4.91 18.90
CA GLU A 22 -7.76 5.43 19.20
C GLU A 22 -6.68 4.41 18.82
N LEU A 23 -5.48 4.92 18.49
CA LEU A 23 -4.30 4.07 18.33
C LEU A 23 -3.86 3.53 19.68
N SER A 24 -3.61 2.23 19.75
CA SER A 24 -2.98 1.65 20.93
C SER A 24 -1.55 2.14 21.07
N THR A 25 -1.21 2.60 22.27
CA THR A 25 0.16 2.94 22.68
C THR A 25 0.87 1.79 23.38
N ASP A 26 0.16 0.66 23.57
CA ASP A 26 0.71 -0.53 24.20
C ASP A 26 1.85 -1.11 23.35
N ALA A 27 2.92 -1.56 24.01
CA ALA A 27 4.01 -2.27 23.37
C ALA A 27 3.55 -3.60 22.73
N ASP A 28 2.49 -4.21 23.28
CA ASP A 28 1.88 -5.46 22.81
C ASP A 28 0.58 -5.23 21.99
N ARG A 29 0.51 -4.09 21.28
CA ARG A 29 -0.65 -3.68 20.47
C ARG A 29 -1.10 -4.67 19.38
N VAL A 30 -0.25 -5.61 19.01
CA VAL A 30 -0.58 -6.75 18.14
C VAL A 30 -0.39 -8.03 18.93
N GLU A 31 -1.48 -8.64 19.36
CA GLU A 31 -1.45 -9.97 19.96
C GLU A 31 -0.93 -10.99 18.95
N SER A 32 -0.09 -11.92 19.40
CA SER A 32 0.44 -12.99 18.57
C SER A 32 0.68 -14.26 19.41
N PRO A 33 0.28 -15.43 18.91
CA PRO A 33 0.61 -16.71 19.52
C PRO A 33 2.06 -17.15 19.27
N LEU A 34 2.86 -16.34 18.58
CA LEU A 34 4.27 -16.62 18.29
C LEU A 34 5.04 -16.93 19.58
N ARG A 35 5.81 -18.02 19.55
CA ARG A 35 6.68 -18.39 20.65
C ARG A 35 8.10 -18.61 20.13
N VAL A 36 9.04 -17.85 20.68
CA VAL A 36 10.48 -17.98 20.40
C VAL A 36 11.24 -18.15 21.71
N ASN A 37 12.23 -19.02 21.70
CA ASN A 37 13.07 -19.28 22.87
C ASN A 37 14.25 -18.29 22.92
N MET A 38 13.92 -16.99 23.01
CA MET A 38 14.89 -15.89 23.11
C MET A 38 14.41 -14.86 24.12
N LYS A 39 15.33 -14.14 24.73
CA LYS A 39 15.02 -13.08 25.69
C LYS A 39 14.50 -11.84 24.96
N ARG A 40 13.23 -11.43 25.24
CA ARG A 40 12.70 -10.17 24.77
C ARG A 40 13.42 -9.00 25.41
N VAL A 41 13.80 -7.99 24.60
CA VAL A 41 14.59 -6.81 25.03
C VAL A 41 13.90 -5.49 24.72
N GLY A 42 12.74 -5.50 24.08
CA GLY A 42 11.96 -4.31 23.77
C GLY A 42 10.96 -4.53 22.65
N THR A 43 10.43 -3.44 22.15
CA THR A 43 9.53 -3.38 20.99
C THR A 43 9.99 -2.21 20.10
N LEU A 44 9.78 -2.31 18.79
CA LEU A 44 10.06 -1.23 17.86
C LEU A 44 9.25 0.02 18.24
N ALA A 45 9.91 1.15 18.38
CA ALA A 45 9.25 2.42 18.63
C ALA A 45 8.53 2.89 17.37
N PRO A 46 7.22 3.22 17.43
CA PRO A 46 6.51 3.82 16.31
C PRO A 46 7.15 5.16 15.92
N ARG A 47 7.24 5.42 14.62
CA ARG A 47 7.76 6.67 14.08
C ARG A 47 6.74 7.28 13.14
N GLY A 48 6.26 8.47 13.50
CA GLY A 48 5.35 9.23 12.65
C GLY A 48 6.08 9.99 11.53
N VAL A 49 5.31 10.65 10.68
CA VAL A 49 5.86 11.39 9.52
C VAL A 49 6.87 12.48 9.89
N LYS A 50 6.82 13.03 11.11
CA LYS A 50 7.79 14.02 11.60
C LYS A 50 9.15 13.42 11.92
N ASP A 51 9.20 12.12 12.21
CA ASP A 51 10.41 11.39 12.60
C ASP A 51 11.11 10.76 11.40
N ILE A 52 10.48 10.78 10.23
CA ILE A 52 10.94 10.18 8.98
C ILE A 52 11.07 11.26 7.92
N ARG A 53 12.26 11.40 7.33
CA ARG A 53 12.50 12.39 6.29
C ARG A 53 11.94 11.93 4.95
N SER A 54 12.21 10.70 4.56
CA SER A 54 11.79 10.10 3.30
C SER A 54 11.65 8.58 3.44
N SER A 55 10.82 7.98 2.61
CA SER A 55 10.63 6.53 2.57
C SER A 55 10.16 6.06 1.19
N ASN A 56 10.20 4.74 0.97
CA ASN A 56 9.80 4.11 -0.29
C ASN A 56 8.29 3.82 -0.39
N TRP A 57 7.50 4.36 0.53
CA TRP A 57 6.12 3.96 0.69
C TRP A 57 5.15 5.05 0.27
N THR A 58 4.10 4.63 -0.46
CA THR A 58 2.89 5.41 -0.71
C THR A 58 1.70 4.71 -0.04
N LEU A 59 0.74 5.46 0.43
CA LEU A 59 -0.49 4.94 1.03
C LEU A 59 -1.68 5.33 0.16
N GLY A 60 -2.51 4.37 -0.18
CA GLY A 60 -3.75 4.59 -0.90
C GLY A 60 -4.76 5.33 -0.04
N CYS A 61 -5.23 6.47 -0.54
CA CYS A 61 -6.34 7.26 0.00
C CYS A 61 -7.34 7.56 -1.13
N GLU A 62 -7.51 6.62 -2.03
CA GLU A 62 -8.36 6.70 -3.22
C GLU A 62 -9.85 6.73 -2.86
N VAL A 63 -10.70 6.77 -3.87
CA VAL A 63 -12.16 6.61 -3.85
C VAL A 63 -12.95 7.75 -3.21
N LEU A 64 -12.28 8.83 -2.82
CA LEU A 64 -12.93 10.02 -2.25
C LEU A 64 -13.63 10.85 -3.31
N ASP A 65 -13.22 10.72 -4.56
CA ASP A 65 -13.86 11.30 -5.74
C ASP A 65 -15.29 10.77 -5.95
N ARG A 66 -15.52 9.52 -5.55
CA ARG A 66 -16.81 8.80 -5.64
C ARG A 66 -17.52 8.66 -4.29
N ASP A 67 -17.02 9.32 -3.26
CA ASP A 67 -17.57 9.29 -1.90
C ASP A 67 -17.68 7.87 -1.30
N PHE A 68 -16.81 6.91 -1.71
CA PHE A 68 -16.83 5.54 -1.16
C PHE A 68 -16.19 5.45 0.23
N ALA A 69 -15.41 6.45 0.63
CA ALA A 69 -14.85 6.64 1.96
C ALA A 69 -15.04 8.09 2.43
N LYS A 70 -14.81 8.35 3.71
CA LYS A 70 -14.82 9.69 4.31
C LYS A 70 -13.43 10.05 4.79
N PHE A 71 -12.81 11.09 4.21
CA PHE A 71 -11.45 11.51 4.56
C PHE A 71 -11.33 11.89 6.04
N ASP A 72 -12.32 12.60 6.58
CA ASP A 72 -12.29 13.10 7.95
C ASP A 72 -12.32 11.98 9.01
N GLU A 73 -12.84 10.79 8.66
CA GLU A 73 -12.85 9.64 9.55
C GLU A 73 -11.45 9.05 9.76
N TYR A 74 -10.60 9.05 8.72
CA TYR A 74 -9.30 8.39 8.79
C TYR A 74 -8.08 9.33 8.76
N LYS A 75 -8.23 10.60 8.42
CA LYS A 75 -7.09 11.53 8.23
C LYS A 75 -6.14 11.60 9.45
N ARG A 76 -6.67 11.47 10.67
CA ARG A 76 -5.88 11.50 11.91
C ARG A 76 -4.90 10.31 12.06
N PHE A 77 -5.15 9.23 11.33
CA PHE A 77 -4.30 8.03 11.34
C PHE A 77 -3.15 8.09 10.32
N LEU A 78 -3.13 9.07 9.41
CA LEU A 78 -2.10 9.19 8.38
C LEU A 78 -0.74 9.54 8.98
N ALA A 79 -0.65 10.60 9.76
CA ALA A 79 0.63 11.07 10.31
C ALA A 79 1.28 10.06 11.28
N PRO A 80 0.57 9.38 12.19
CA PRO A 80 1.17 8.37 13.06
C PRO A 80 1.69 7.14 12.33
N LEU A 81 1.13 6.79 11.15
CA LEU A 81 1.59 5.64 10.37
C LEU A 81 3.02 5.82 9.82
N GLY A 82 3.46 7.07 9.61
CA GLY A 82 4.82 7.39 9.17
C GLY A 82 5.05 7.36 7.66
N ILE A 83 4.07 6.97 6.84
CA ILE A 83 4.17 7.01 5.38
C ILE A 83 4.17 8.46 4.89
N LYS A 84 5.14 8.81 4.03
CA LYS A 84 5.41 10.19 3.60
C LYS A 84 4.64 10.63 2.37
N LYS A 85 3.91 9.73 1.71
CA LYS A 85 3.17 10.00 0.47
C LYS A 85 1.80 9.35 0.52
N ILE A 86 0.77 10.03 0.02
CA ILE A 86 -0.56 9.48 -0.19
C ILE A 86 -0.97 9.60 -1.67
N ARG A 87 -1.71 8.60 -2.16
CA ARG A 87 -2.33 8.60 -3.49
C ARG A 87 -3.80 9.03 -3.36
N LEU A 88 -4.19 10.03 -4.13
CA LEU A 88 -5.53 10.59 -4.21
C LEU A 88 -6.01 10.55 -5.65
N GLN A 89 -7.26 10.17 -5.87
CA GLN A 89 -7.93 10.25 -7.16
C GLN A 89 -8.57 11.63 -7.30
N ALA A 90 -8.26 12.35 -8.39
CA ALA A 90 -8.67 13.74 -8.57
C ALA A 90 -10.10 13.91 -9.07
N GLY A 91 -10.73 12.87 -9.62
CA GLY A 91 -12.16 12.78 -9.90
C GLY A 91 -12.73 13.90 -10.77
N TRP A 92 -12.54 13.83 -12.08
CA TRP A 92 -13.02 14.86 -13.01
C TRP A 92 -14.52 15.17 -12.84
N ALA A 93 -15.38 14.14 -12.80
CA ALA A 93 -16.81 14.31 -12.67
C ALA A 93 -17.24 14.99 -11.35
N LYS A 94 -16.46 14.85 -10.28
CA LYS A 94 -16.71 15.52 -9.01
C LYS A 94 -16.23 16.97 -9.02
N CYS A 95 -15.14 17.25 -9.71
CA CYS A 95 -14.60 18.60 -9.87
C CYS A 95 -15.41 19.47 -10.84
N GLU A 96 -16.07 18.86 -11.83
CA GLU A 96 -16.77 19.59 -12.90
C GLU A 96 -18.17 19.01 -13.12
N ARG A 97 -19.14 19.48 -12.35
CA ARG A 97 -20.55 19.08 -12.48
C ARG A 97 -21.29 19.87 -13.55
N VAL A 98 -20.75 21.02 -13.94
CA VAL A 98 -21.24 21.88 -15.01
C VAL A 98 -20.07 22.20 -15.92
N LYS A 99 -20.19 22.01 -17.23
CA LYS A 99 -19.14 22.22 -18.22
C LYS A 99 -18.40 23.54 -18.02
N GLY A 100 -17.08 23.51 -17.87
CA GLY A 100 -16.22 24.68 -17.68
C GLY A 100 -16.26 25.30 -16.29
N VAL A 101 -17.01 24.74 -15.33
CA VAL A 101 -17.08 25.25 -13.94
C VAL A 101 -16.44 24.24 -13.01
N TYR A 102 -15.26 24.58 -12.50
CA TYR A 102 -14.45 23.71 -11.65
C TYR A 102 -14.59 24.05 -10.17
N ASP A 103 -14.86 23.02 -9.34
CA ASP A 103 -14.82 23.09 -7.89
C ASP A 103 -13.80 22.08 -7.36
N PHE A 104 -12.65 22.57 -6.91
CA PHE A 104 -11.58 21.76 -6.32
C PHE A 104 -11.60 21.77 -4.78
N SER A 105 -12.59 22.41 -4.15
CA SER A 105 -12.61 22.62 -2.69
C SER A 105 -12.53 21.33 -1.88
N TRP A 106 -13.18 20.27 -2.34
CA TRP A 106 -13.15 18.96 -1.70
C TRP A 106 -11.75 18.32 -1.76
N LEU A 107 -11.02 18.54 -2.86
CA LEU A 107 -9.66 18.01 -3.05
C LEU A 107 -8.61 18.89 -2.34
N ASP A 108 -8.82 20.22 -2.31
CA ASP A 108 -8.01 21.15 -1.51
C ASP A 108 -7.97 20.73 -0.05
N HIS A 109 -9.12 20.37 0.54
CA HIS A 109 -9.21 19.92 1.93
C HIS A 109 -8.27 18.74 2.22
N GLN A 110 -8.14 17.80 1.31
CA GLN A 110 -7.29 16.62 1.44
C GLN A 110 -5.81 16.95 1.24
N VAL A 111 -5.53 17.68 0.16
CA VAL A 111 -4.16 18.11 -0.20
C VAL A 111 -3.56 18.98 0.88
N ASP A 112 -4.28 20.00 1.34
CA ASP A 112 -3.79 20.93 2.35
C ASP A 112 -3.61 20.26 3.71
N TYR A 113 -4.52 19.36 4.09
CA TYR A 113 -4.32 18.54 5.30
C TYR A 113 -3.06 17.69 5.21
N ALA A 114 -2.85 16.98 4.11
CA ALA A 114 -1.68 16.13 3.93
C ALA A 114 -0.38 16.94 4.03
N LEU A 115 -0.32 18.07 3.31
CA LEU A 115 0.85 18.97 3.35
C LEU A 115 1.13 19.53 4.74
N ALA A 116 0.09 19.93 5.48
CA ALA A 116 0.21 20.40 6.87
C ALA A 116 0.76 19.32 7.81
N GLN A 117 0.52 18.04 7.51
CA GLN A 117 1.12 16.91 8.25
C GLN A 117 2.55 16.57 7.77
N GLY A 118 3.06 17.15 6.69
CA GLY A 118 4.33 16.79 6.08
C GLY A 118 4.25 15.50 5.23
N ILE A 119 3.06 15.23 4.67
CA ILE A 119 2.77 14.13 3.75
C ILE A 119 2.63 14.70 2.35
N ALA A 120 3.37 14.17 1.38
CA ALA A 120 3.28 14.57 -0.02
C ALA A 120 2.05 13.94 -0.68
N PRO A 121 1.12 14.72 -1.24
CA PRO A 121 0.04 14.16 -2.04
C PRO A 121 0.55 13.81 -3.45
N MET A 122 0.10 12.67 -3.97
CA MET A 122 0.14 12.28 -5.36
C MET A 122 -1.28 12.36 -5.91
N LEU A 123 -1.50 13.07 -7.01
CA LEU A 123 -2.79 13.15 -7.67
C LEU A 123 -2.83 12.25 -8.91
N GLU A 124 -3.85 11.42 -8.99
CA GLU A 124 -4.16 10.60 -10.15
C GLU A 124 -5.33 11.25 -10.92
N THR A 125 -5.08 11.63 -12.18
CA THR A 125 -6.12 12.19 -13.05
C THR A 125 -7.04 11.07 -13.53
N ASP A 126 -8.29 11.05 -13.06
CA ASP A 126 -9.33 10.07 -13.35
C ASP A 126 -10.71 10.62 -12.91
N TYR A 127 -11.80 10.02 -13.22
CA TYR A 127 -12.05 9.18 -14.40
C TYR A 127 -12.63 10.06 -15.52
N GLY A 128 -13.54 9.53 -16.33
CA GLY A 128 -14.27 10.34 -17.30
C GLY A 128 -15.34 11.22 -16.65
N ASN A 129 -15.98 12.07 -17.47
CA ASN A 129 -17.07 12.93 -17.00
C ASN A 129 -18.30 12.84 -17.93
N PRO A 130 -19.40 12.22 -17.49
CA PRO A 130 -20.60 12.05 -18.30
C PRO A 130 -21.36 13.36 -18.58
N VAL A 131 -20.94 14.49 -18.02
CA VAL A 131 -21.51 15.81 -18.40
C VAL A 131 -21.19 16.17 -19.85
N TYR A 132 -20.13 15.57 -20.42
CA TYR A 132 -19.75 15.68 -21.82
C TYR A 132 -20.27 14.47 -22.60
N GLU A 133 -20.83 14.71 -23.79
CA GLU A 133 -21.15 13.60 -24.70
C GLU A 133 -19.86 12.89 -25.09
N GLY A 134 -19.80 11.55 -24.89
CA GLY A 134 -18.58 10.75 -25.07
C GLY A 134 -17.42 11.14 -24.14
N GLY A 135 -17.69 11.78 -23.01
CA GLY A 135 -16.72 12.16 -21.98
C GLY A 135 -16.26 11.00 -21.08
N GLY A 136 -16.71 9.77 -21.35
CA GLY A 136 -16.43 8.59 -20.53
C GLY A 136 -17.33 8.50 -19.29
N GLY A 137 -17.05 7.51 -18.45
CA GLY A 137 -17.77 7.32 -17.19
C GLY A 137 -17.00 7.82 -15.99
N TRP A 138 -17.70 8.04 -14.90
CA TRP A 138 -17.16 8.57 -13.65
C TRP A 138 -16.42 7.50 -12.78
N ASP A 139 -16.31 6.29 -13.30
CA ASP A 139 -15.61 5.17 -12.65
C ASP A 139 -14.77 4.37 -13.66
N LEU A 140 -14.08 3.35 -13.17
CA LEU A 140 -13.23 2.48 -13.97
C LEU A 140 -13.97 1.82 -15.14
N ALA A 141 -15.24 1.47 -14.97
CA ALA A 141 -16.04 0.80 -15.99
C ALA A 141 -16.44 1.72 -17.15
N GLY A 142 -16.49 3.03 -16.93
CA GLY A 142 -17.00 3.99 -17.90
C GLY A 142 -16.05 4.37 -19.04
N GLY A 143 -14.78 4.02 -18.93
CA GLY A 143 -13.77 4.22 -19.99
C GLY A 143 -13.30 5.66 -20.20
N PHE A 144 -12.36 5.83 -21.14
CA PHE A 144 -11.80 7.13 -21.53
C PHE A 144 -12.81 8.01 -22.25
N PRO A 145 -12.62 9.34 -22.20
CA PRO A 145 -13.24 10.23 -23.18
C PRO A 145 -12.89 9.79 -24.61
N THR A 146 -13.87 9.78 -25.51
CA THR A 146 -13.72 9.31 -26.89
C THR A 146 -14.16 10.31 -27.94
N SER A 147 -15.09 11.22 -27.60
CA SER A 147 -15.53 12.28 -28.50
C SER A 147 -14.53 13.43 -28.51
N GLU A 148 -14.57 14.26 -29.55
CA GLU A 148 -13.77 15.49 -29.64
C GLU A 148 -14.11 16.44 -28.49
N GLU A 149 -15.40 16.61 -28.16
CA GLU A 149 -15.86 17.44 -27.04
C GLU A 149 -15.39 16.87 -25.68
N GLY A 150 -15.50 15.54 -25.47
CA GLY A 150 -15.05 14.89 -24.25
C GLY A 150 -13.53 15.00 -24.05
N LEU A 151 -12.75 14.84 -25.13
CA LEU A 151 -11.30 15.01 -25.07
C LEU A 151 -10.90 16.49 -24.83
N ALA A 152 -11.60 17.44 -25.43
CA ALA A 152 -11.36 18.86 -25.17
C ALA A 152 -11.71 19.23 -23.71
N GLY A 153 -12.81 18.69 -23.17
CA GLY A 153 -13.20 18.84 -21.77
C GLY A 153 -12.16 18.25 -20.82
N TRP A 154 -11.63 17.04 -21.12
CA TRP A 154 -10.54 16.45 -20.37
C TRP A 154 -9.30 17.35 -20.32
N ASP A 155 -8.87 17.85 -21.49
CA ASP A 155 -7.69 18.72 -21.57
C ASP A 155 -7.88 20.01 -20.76
N ALA A 156 -9.06 20.61 -20.84
CA ALA A 156 -9.39 21.82 -20.09
C ALA A 156 -9.43 21.57 -18.58
N TRP A 157 -9.97 20.42 -18.15
CA TRP A 157 -9.97 20.04 -16.74
C TRP A 157 -8.54 19.75 -16.24
N VAL A 158 -7.73 18.96 -16.96
CA VAL A 158 -6.34 18.66 -16.56
C VAL A 158 -5.53 19.95 -16.50
N ASP A 159 -5.74 20.87 -17.44
CA ASP A 159 -5.09 22.18 -17.44
C ASP A 159 -5.46 23.01 -16.20
N ALA A 160 -6.73 23.09 -15.88
CA ALA A 160 -7.23 23.79 -14.69
C ALA A 160 -6.72 23.13 -13.40
N LEU A 161 -6.83 21.79 -13.29
CA LEU A 161 -6.39 21.01 -12.14
C LEU A 161 -4.88 21.18 -11.88
N SER A 162 -4.06 21.00 -12.91
CA SER A 162 -2.61 21.07 -12.77
C SER A 162 -2.12 22.49 -12.45
N LYS A 163 -2.76 23.53 -12.96
CA LYS A 163 -2.51 24.93 -12.58
C LYS A 163 -2.90 25.20 -11.14
N HIS A 164 -4.09 24.74 -10.71
CA HIS A 164 -4.61 24.94 -9.37
C HIS A 164 -3.69 24.33 -8.29
N PHE A 165 -3.17 23.13 -8.53
CA PHE A 165 -2.27 22.43 -7.60
C PHE A 165 -0.78 22.67 -7.87
N SER A 166 -0.40 23.48 -8.86
CA SER A 166 0.99 23.85 -9.13
C SER A 166 1.63 24.50 -7.89
N GLY A 167 2.81 24.01 -7.51
CA GLY A 167 3.49 24.43 -6.27
C GLY A 167 3.09 23.68 -5.00
N ARG A 168 1.93 23.00 -5.00
CA ARG A 168 1.47 22.15 -3.88
C ARG A 168 1.68 20.66 -4.15
N VAL A 169 1.42 20.19 -5.37
CA VAL A 169 1.53 18.80 -5.79
C VAL A 169 2.61 18.65 -6.84
N LYS A 170 3.52 17.72 -6.60
CA LYS A 170 4.62 17.39 -7.53
C LYS A 170 4.44 16.03 -8.20
N ASP A 171 3.80 15.07 -7.54
CA ASP A 171 3.67 13.69 -7.99
C ASP A 171 2.29 13.50 -8.65
N TRP A 172 2.31 13.09 -9.93
CA TRP A 172 1.13 12.97 -10.78
C TRP A 172 1.09 11.61 -11.44
N ALA A 173 -0.07 10.99 -11.46
CA ALA A 173 -0.34 9.77 -12.21
C ALA A 173 -1.53 9.98 -13.15
N MET A 174 -1.67 9.10 -14.14
CA MET A 174 -2.72 9.21 -15.14
C MET A 174 -3.52 7.93 -15.20
N TRP A 175 -4.82 8.09 -14.94
CA TRP A 175 -5.81 7.04 -14.94
C TRP A 175 -5.53 5.90 -13.94
N ASN A 176 -6.49 5.01 -13.79
CA ASN A 176 -6.38 3.80 -12.98
C ASN A 176 -6.78 2.58 -13.83
N GLU A 177 -5.88 1.60 -13.92
CA GLU A 177 -6.13 0.29 -14.53
C GLU A 177 -6.74 0.34 -15.95
N PRO A 178 -6.16 1.08 -16.91
CA PRO A 178 -6.75 1.23 -18.24
C PRO A 178 -6.76 -0.06 -19.07
N ASP A 179 -6.00 -1.07 -18.70
CA ASP A 179 -5.86 -2.36 -19.38
C ASP A 179 -6.93 -3.38 -18.96
N ILE A 180 -7.86 -3.00 -18.07
CA ILE A 180 -9.04 -3.78 -17.71
C ILE A 180 -10.33 -3.00 -18.01
N GLY A 181 -11.49 -3.64 -17.79
CA GLY A 181 -12.79 -3.04 -18.10
C GLY A 181 -13.32 -3.46 -19.48
N THR A 182 -14.49 -2.94 -19.85
CA THR A 182 -15.18 -3.25 -21.11
C THR A 182 -15.68 -1.96 -21.76
N PRO A 183 -15.39 -1.70 -23.04
CA PRO A 183 -14.48 -2.47 -23.90
C PRO A 183 -13.01 -2.36 -23.46
N LYS A 184 -12.20 -3.37 -23.78
CA LYS A 184 -10.75 -3.34 -23.55
C LYS A 184 -10.11 -2.23 -24.39
N LYS A 185 -9.27 -1.44 -23.74
CA LYS A 185 -8.48 -0.40 -24.43
C LYS A 185 -7.24 -1.02 -25.06
N THR A 186 -6.87 -0.51 -26.23
CA THR A 186 -5.65 -0.92 -26.91
C THR A 186 -4.41 -0.23 -26.32
N PRO A 187 -3.20 -0.82 -26.46
CA PRO A 187 -1.96 -0.17 -26.08
C PRO A 187 -1.82 1.24 -26.68
N ALA A 188 -2.19 1.41 -27.97
CA ALA A 188 -2.16 2.71 -28.66
C ALA A 188 -3.09 3.75 -27.99
N ALA A 189 -4.33 3.36 -27.65
CA ALA A 189 -5.26 4.27 -26.99
C ALA A 189 -4.79 4.66 -25.57
N ILE A 190 -4.22 3.71 -24.82
CA ILE A 190 -3.66 3.96 -23.47
C ILE A 190 -2.45 4.90 -23.59
N ALA A 191 -1.53 4.62 -24.52
CA ALA A 191 -0.35 5.44 -24.76
C ALA A 191 -0.71 6.87 -25.14
N ALA A 192 -1.58 7.04 -26.14
CA ALA A 192 -2.00 8.35 -26.62
C ALA A 192 -2.66 9.20 -25.52
N PHE A 193 -3.53 8.59 -24.69
CA PHE A 193 -4.21 9.27 -23.62
C PHE A 193 -3.25 9.68 -22.49
N ASN A 194 -2.31 8.81 -22.12
CA ASN A 194 -1.28 9.12 -21.13
C ASN A 194 -0.35 10.26 -21.62
N VAL A 195 0.14 10.19 -22.87
CA VAL A 195 0.99 11.23 -23.46
C VAL A 195 0.28 12.58 -23.52
N ARG A 196 -1.00 12.59 -23.93
CA ARG A 196 -1.84 13.80 -23.94
C ARG A 196 -1.89 14.48 -22.58
N THR A 197 -2.18 13.71 -21.54
CA THR A 197 -2.29 14.20 -20.16
C THR A 197 -0.92 14.65 -19.62
N ALA A 198 0.12 13.87 -19.85
CA ALA A 198 1.48 14.18 -19.40
C ALA A 198 1.99 15.52 -19.97
N LYS A 199 1.73 15.81 -21.25
CA LYS A 199 2.09 17.07 -21.89
C LYS A 199 1.47 18.29 -21.22
N ILE A 200 0.22 18.18 -20.78
CA ILE A 200 -0.48 19.26 -20.07
C ILE A 200 0.13 19.47 -18.69
N ILE A 201 0.31 18.39 -17.92
CA ILE A 201 0.90 18.45 -16.57
C ILE A 201 2.32 19.04 -16.63
N ARG A 202 3.18 18.56 -17.53
CA ARG A 202 4.55 19.06 -17.70
C ARG A 202 4.60 20.55 -18.04
N ARG A 203 3.65 21.05 -18.84
CA ARG A 203 3.54 22.46 -19.18
C ARG A 203 3.21 23.34 -17.97
N ASN A 204 2.33 22.87 -17.09
CA ASN A 204 1.79 23.66 -15.99
C ASN A 204 2.54 23.47 -14.66
N VAL A 205 3.22 22.34 -14.48
CA VAL A 205 3.98 21.99 -13.28
C VAL A 205 5.43 21.67 -13.66
N PRO A 206 6.33 22.66 -13.71
CA PRO A 206 7.69 22.50 -14.26
C PRO A 206 8.52 21.38 -13.64
N ASN A 207 8.34 21.12 -12.34
CA ASN A 207 9.07 20.10 -11.59
C ASN A 207 8.16 18.90 -11.23
N ALA A 208 7.15 18.61 -12.07
CA ALA A 208 6.30 17.45 -11.85
C ALA A 208 7.11 16.15 -11.90
N TYR A 209 6.82 15.21 -11.01
CA TYR A 209 7.15 13.81 -11.16
C TYR A 209 5.93 13.13 -11.79
N VAL A 210 6.09 12.67 -13.01
CA VAL A 210 4.97 12.14 -13.81
C VAL A 210 5.09 10.64 -13.94
N ALA A 211 4.10 9.94 -13.42
CA ALA A 211 3.96 8.49 -13.50
C ALA A 211 2.89 8.13 -14.54
N GLY A 212 3.11 7.12 -15.34
CA GLY A 212 2.21 6.74 -16.43
C GLY A 212 1.70 5.31 -16.35
N LEU A 213 0.71 5.03 -17.17
CA LEU A 213 0.08 3.76 -17.49
C LEU A 213 -0.79 3.15 -16.39
N SER A 214 -0.43 3.17 -15.13
CA SER A 214 -1.18 2.61 -13.98
C SER A 214 -1.86 1.26 -14.30
N LEU A 215 -1.10 0.30 -14.89
CA LEU A 215 -1.63 -0.96 -15.42
C LEU A 215 -2.08 -1.89 -14.28
N ALA A 216 -3.27 -2.47 -14.39
CA ALA A 216 -3.76 -3.50 -13.48
C ALA A 216 -2.86 -4.74 -13.47
N ARG A 217 -2.32 -5.08 -14.64
CA ARG A 217 -1.57 -6.31 -14.85
C ARG A 217 -0.06 -6.07 -14.83
N ASN A 218 0.65 -7.10 -14.36
CA ASN A 218 2.10 -7.16 -14.38
C ASN A 218 2.55 -8.01 -15.59
N LYS A 219 2.53 -7.41 -16.81
CA LYS A 219 2.88 -8.08 -18.08
C LYS A 219 3.84 -7.26 -18.90
N ALA A 220 5.06 -7.77 -19.06
CA ALA A 220 6.13 -7.10 -19.79
C ALA A 220 5.80 -6.86 -21.26
N GLU A 221 5.14 -7.81 -21.92
CA GLU A 221 4.76 -7.73 -23.33
C GLU A 221 3.78 -6.58 -23.59
N PHE A 222 2.72 -6.47 -22.75
CA PHE A 222 1.73 -5.41 -22.88
C PHE A 222 2.34 -4.03 -22.58
N LEU A 223 3.23 -3.96 -21.59
CA LEU A 223 4.01 -2.76 -21.30
C LEU A 223 4.82 -2.34 -22.53
N GLU A 224 5.55 -3.30 -23.15
CA GLU A 224 6.38 -3.00 -24.33
C GLU A 224 5.56 -2.47 -25.50
N GLU A 225 4.34 -3.01 -25.73
CA GLU A 225 3.41 -2.50 -26.73
C GLU A 225 3.04 -1.03 -26.45
N CYS A 226 2.68 -0.69 -25.20
CA CYS A 226 2.37 0.70 -24.82
C CYS A 226 3.56 1.64 -25.02
N LEU A 227 4.78 1.22 -24.65
CA LEU A 227 5.98 2.05 -24.79
C LEU A 227 6.36 2.26 -26.26
N LYS A 228 6.15 1.27 -27.12
CA LYS A 228 6.33 1.41 -28.59
C LYS A 228 5.40 2.48 -29.16
N GLU A 229 4.13 2.47 -28.75
CA GLU A 229 3.13 3.45 -29.20
C GLU A 229 3.43 4.87 -28.70
N MET A 230 4.06 5.02 -27.52
CA MET A 230 4.51 6.33 -27.02
C MET A 230 5.69 6.89 -27.80
N GLY A 231 6.55 6.06 -28.40
CA GLY A 231 7.76 6.48 -29.06
C GLY A 231 8.66 7.35 -28.18
N ASP A 232 9.11 8.50 -28.70
CA ASP A 232 9.96 9.44 -27.94
C ASP A 232 9.25 10.10 -26.74
N ASP A 233 7.92 10.16 -26.75
CA ASP A 233 7.13 10.74 -25.66
C ASP A 233 7.21 9.92 -24.37
N VAL A 234 7.76 8.71 -24.38
CA VAL A 234 8.06 7.93 -23.16
C VAL A 234 8.97 8.70 -22.20
N LYS A 235 9.78 9.63 -22.69
CA LYS A 235 10.65 10.51 -21.89
C LYS A 235 9.89 11.52 -21.03
N LEU A 236 8.59 11.69 -21.27
CA LEU A 236 7.71 12.50 -20.41
C LEU A 236 7.46 11.87 -19.04
N PHE A 237 7.78 10.59 -18.87
CA PHE A 237 7.46 9.83 -17.66
C PHE A 237 8.70 9.55 -16.83
N ASP A 238 8.65 9.88 -15.53
CA ASP A 238 9.68 9.57 -14.54
C ASP A 238 9.51 8.14 -14.00
N SER A 239 8.29 7.62 -14.05
CA SER A 239 8.00 6.22 -13.69
C SER A 239 6.82 5.65 -14.49
N ILE A 240 6.78 4.33 -14.51
CA ILE A 240 5.65 3.55 -15.03
C ILE A 240 5.04 2.75 -13.89
N ILE A 241 3.73 2.86 -13.74
CA ILE A 241 2.96 2.22 -12.67
C ILE A 241 2.38 0.89 -13.15
N TYR A 242 2.47 -0.12 -12.30
CA TYR A 242 1.71 -1.38 -12.38
C TYR A 242 1.10 -1.70 -11.01
N HIS A 243 0.03 -2.50 -10.97
CA HIS A 243 -0.59 -2.97 -9.72
C HIS A 243 -0.15 -4.41 -9.40
N GLY A 244 -0.46 -5.38 -10.27
CA GLY A 244 0.12 -6.72 -10.18
C GLY A 244 -0.24 -7.50 -8.92
N TYR A 245 -1.52 -7.57 -8.59
CA TYR A 245 -2.03 -8.36 -7.48
C TYR A 245 -1.68 -9.84 -7.62
N ALA A 246 -1.10 -10.46 -6.60
CA ALA A 246 -0.77 -11.88 -6.55
C ALA A 246 -1.03 -12.46 -5.16
N PRO A 247 -1.55 -13.71 -5.02
CA PRO A 247 -1.79 -14.35 -3.73
C PRO A 247 -0.52 -14.47 -2.85
N ALA A 248 0.62 -14.73 -3.49
CA ALA A 248 1.95 -14.65 -2.87
C ALA A 248 2.73 -13.53 -3.54
N PRO A 249 3.12 -12.46 -2.83
CA PRO A 249 3.84 -11.32 -3.41
C PRO A 249 5.07 -11.73 -4.22
N GLU A 250 5.82 -12.71 -3.74
CA GLU A 250 7.08 -13.17 -4.32
C GLU A 250 6.93 -13.76 -5.73
N SER A 251 5.75 -14.30 -6.04
CA SER A 251 5.47 -14.87 -7.36
C SER A 251 5.45 -13.82 -8.49
N SER A 252 5.39 -12.52 -8.15
CA SER A 252 5.32 -11.43 -9.12
C SER A 252 6.68 -10.89 -9.56
N TYR A 253 7.77 -11.14 -8.82
CA TYR A 253 9.03 -10.41 -9.05
C TYR A 253 9.76 -10.78 -10.34
N ALA A 254 9.62 -11.99 -10.84
CA ALA A 254 10.15 -12.34 -12.16
C ALA A 254 9.56 -11.44 -13.27
N GLN A 255 8.26 -11.14 -13.20
CA GLN A 255 7.60 -10.24 -14.14
C GLN A 255 7.99 -8.76 -13.89
N VAL A 256 8.20 -8.38 -12.64
CA VAL A 256 8.70 -7.03 -12.30
C VAL A 256 10.06 -6.79 -12.93
N GLU A 257 11.00 -7.73 -12.80
CA GLU A 257 12.32 -7.62 -13.42
C GLU A 257 12.24 -7.61 -14.96
N ALA A 258 11.34 -8.40 -15.55
CA ALA A 258 11.08 -8.34 -17.00
C ALA A 258 10.55 -6.98 -17.43
N GLN A 259 9.63 -6.37 -16.69
CA GLN A 259 9.14 -5.01 -16.97
C GLN A 259 10.24 -3.96 -16.80
N LYS A 260 11.09 -4.05 -15.79
CA LYS A 260 12.25 -3.15 -15.62
C LYS A 260 13.19 -3.24 -16.82
N ALA A 261 13.48 -4.46 -17.29
CA ALA A 261 14.30 -4.68 -18.46
C ALA A 261 13.69 -4.11 -19.75
N VAL A 262 12.36 -4.21 -19.91
CA VAL A 262 11.64 -3.60 -21.03
C VAL A 262 11.71 -2.08 -20.93
N LEU A 263 11.36 -1.47 -19.79
CA LEU A 263 11.36 -0.03 -19.59
C LEU A 263 12.75 0.58 -19.89
N ALA A 264 13.81 -0.08 -19.44
CA ALA A 264 15.19 0.38 -19.64
C ALA A 264 15.59 0.51 -21.14
N LYS A 265 14.93 -0.22 -22.06
CA LYS A 265 15.17 -0.09 -23.51
C LYS A 265 14.64 1.23 -24.08
N TYR A 266 13.56 1.77 -23.51
CA TYR A 266 12.85 2.96 -24.01
C TYR A 266 13.15 4.21 -23.19
N ASN A 267 13.25 4.08 -21.87
CA ASN A 267 13.59 5.17 -20.96
C ASN A 267 14.39 4.65 -19.75
N PRO A 268 15.73 4.57 -19.85
CA PRO A 268 16.57 4.04 -18.79
C PRO A 268 16.58 4.92 -17.51
N ALA A 269 16.11 6.16 -17.59
CA ALA A 269 15.99 7.06 -16.44
C ALA A 269 14.71 6.81 -15.64
N ALA A 270 13.67 6.25 -16.26
CA ALA A 270 12.40 5.99 -15.59
C ALA A 270 12.47 4.73 -14.73
N LYS A 271 11.59 4.69 -13.71
CA LYS A 271 11.52 3.58 -12.76
C LYS A 271 10.19 2.83 -12.87
N MET A 272 10.20 1.54 -12.55
CA MET A 272 8.96 0.83 -12.26
C MET A 272 8.46 1.23 -10.87
N ARG A 273 7.15 1.44 -10.75
CA ARG A 273 6.47 1.79 -9.48
C ARG A 273 5.28 0.87 -9.29
N GLN A 274 5.19 0.25 -8.13
CA GLN A 274 4.01 -0.48 -7.73
C GLN A 274 2.99 0.52 -7.17
N GLY A 275 1.88 0.74 -7.87
CA GLY A 275 0.94 1.83 -7.61
C GLY A 275 -0.22 1.47 -6.71
N GLU A 276 -0.55 0.18 -6.58
CA GLU A 276 -1.67 -0.27 -5.78
C GLU A 276 -1.53 -1.75 -5.44
N ASN A 277 -1.47 -2.08 -4.14
CA ASN A 277 -1.44 -3.47 -3.72
C ASN A 277 -1.87 -3.65 -2.26
N GLY A 278 -2.67 -4.69 -2.00
CA GLY A 278 -3.14 -5.06 -0.68
C GLY A 278 -4.02 -6.30 -0.75
N CYS A 279 -4.15 -7.03 0.33
CA CYS A 279 -5.09 -8.13 0.40
C CYS A 279 -6.20 -7.87 1.43
N PRO A 280 -7.37 -8.54 1.29
CA PRO A 280 -8.46 -8.38 2.24
C PRO A 280 -8.10 -8.90 3.64
N SER A 281 -8.71 -8.36 4.68
CA SER A 281 -8.57 -8.83 6.06
C SER A 281 -9.47 -10.04 6.40
N GLU A 282 -10.32 -10.43 5.48
CA GLU A 282 -11.19 -11.60 5.54
C GLU A 282 -11.61 -12.01 4.12
N MET A 283 -12.27 -13.16 3.98
CA MET A 283 -12.67 -13.63 2.65
C MET A 283 -13.67 -12.66 2.01
N ALA A 284 -13.30 -12.12 0.85
CA ALA A 284 -14.15 -11.30 -0.01
C ALA A 284 -14.60 -12.11 -1.24
N THR A 285 -15.75 -11.77 -1.81
CA THR A 285 -16.28 -12.44 -3.00
C THR A 285 -15.95 -11.74 -4.31
N ARG A 286 -15.48 -10.48 -4.22
CA ARG A 286 -15.17 -9.59 -5.34
C ARG A 286 -13.79 -8.95 -5.19
N PHE A 287 -13.36 -8.26 -6.24
CA PHE A 287 -12.11 -7.53 -6.35
C PHE A 287 -10.87 -8.43 -6.40
N ALA A 288 -9.72 -7.81 -6.52
CA ALA A 288 -8.45 -8.54 -6.54
C ALA A 288 -8.27 -9.35 -5.24
N LEU A 289 -7.77 -10.58 -5.38
CA LEU A 289 -7.53 -11.54 -4.30
C LEU A 289 -8.80 -12.03 -3.57
N SER A 290 -9.98 -11.93 -4.22
CA SER A 290 -11.22 -12.51 -3.72
C SER A 290 -11.19 -14.06 -3.72
N ASN A 291 -12.12 -14.66 -2.96
CA ASN A 291 -12.29 -16.11 -2.83
C ASN A 291 -11.04 -16.83 -2.27
N ILE A 292 -10.30 -16.15 -1.42
CA ILE A 292 -9.18 -16.67 -0.64
C ILE A 292 -9.53 -16.45 0.84
N PRO A 293 -9.32 -17.42 1.73
CA PRO A 293 -9.67 -17.32 3.15
C PRO A 293 -8.65 -16.44 3.90
N TRP A 294 -8.67 -15.14 3.64
CA TRP A 294 -7.86 -14.15 4.34
C TRP A 294 -8.28 -13.97 5.80
N SER A 295 -7.36 -13.49 6.62
CA SER A 295 -7.56 -13.02 7.99
C SER A 295 -6.77 -11.75 8.21
N GLU A 296 -6.99 -11.03 9.31
CA GLU A 296 -6.17 -9.85 9.65
C GLU A 296 -4.68 -10.21 9.81
N TYR A 297 -4.35 -11.43 10.26
CA TYR A 297 -2.95 -11.86 10.32
C TYR A 297 -2.36 -12.10 8.94
N SER A 298 -3.07 -12.80 8.07
CA SER A 298 -2.59 -13.04 6.71
C SER A 298 -2.52 -11.74 5.90
N GLN A 299 -3.43 -10.78 6.12
CA GLN A 299 -3.33 -9.42 5.57
C GLN A 299 -2.04 -8.75 6.02
N ALA A 300 -1.79 -8.66 7.32
CA ALA A 300 -0.61 -8.01 7.87
C ALA A 300 0.71 -8.63 7.35
N LYS A 301 0.79 -9.96 7.32
CA LYS A 301 1.95 -10.68 6.76
C LYS A 301 2.14 -10.40 5.27
N TRP A 302 1.05 -10.42 4.50
CA TRP A 302 1.08 -10.19 3.06
C TRP A 302 1.53 -8.77 2.72
N ASP A 303 0.97 -7.76 3.41
CA ASP A 303 1.31 -6.34 3.19
C ASP A 303 2.80 -6.09 3.48
N MET A 304 3.33 -6.62 4.60
CA MET A 304 4.75 -6.51 4.92
C MET A 304 5.65 -7.21 3.90
N ARG A 305 5.28 -8.42 3.46
CA ARG A 305 6.03 -9.17 2.44
C ARG A 305 6.05 -8.42 1.12
N ARG A 306 4.91 -7.80 0.73
CA ARG A 306 4.85 -7.00 -0.47
C ARG A 306 5.73 -5.75 -0.37
N MET A 307 5.61 -4.99 0.71
CA MET A 307 6.43 -3.80 0.95
C MET A 307 7.93 -4.12 0.90
N LEU A 308 8.37 -5.11 1.67
CA LEU A 308 9.79 -5.45 1.75
C LEU A 308 10.32 -6.16 0.48
N GLY A 309 9.48 -6.92 -0.19
CA GLY A 309 9.84 -7.52 -1.48
C GLY A 309 10.00 -6.46 -2.57
N ASP A 310 9.08 -5.50 -2.68
CA ASP A 310 9.20 -4.37 -3.62
C ASP A 310 10.48 -3.55 -3.31
N LEU A 311 10.72 -3.22 -2.02
CA LEU A 311 11.95 -2.55 -1.60
C LEU A 311 13.21 -3.36 -1.97
N GLY A 312 13.16 -4.69 -1.78
CA GLY A 312 14.23 -5.62 -2.15
C GLY A 312 14.49 -5.70 -3.65
N HIS A 313 13.55 -5.28 -4.45
CA HIS A 313 13.63 -5.17 -5.92
C HIS A 313 13.75 -3.72 -6.43
N ASP A 314 14.08 -2.75 -5.56
CA ASP A 314 14.20 -1.32 -5.90
C ASP A 314 12.93 -0.76 -6.59
N VAL A 315 11.76 -1.15 -6.10
CA VAL A 315 10.46 -0.69 -6.57
C VAL A 315 9.81 0.14 -5.47
N GLU A 316 9.32 1.34 -5.80
CA GLU A 316 8.47 2.12 -4.89
C GLU A 316 7.14 1.37 -4.72
N SER A 317 6.67 1.24 -3.47
CA SER A 317 5.52 0.40 -3.13
C SER A 317 4.36 1.23 -2.58
N SER A 318 3.14 0.89 -3.00
CA SER A 318 1.90 1.51 -2.50
C SER A 318 1.04 0.51 -1.77
N VAL A 319 0.69 0.82 -0.53
CA VAL A 319 -0.25 0.03 0.27
C VAL A 319 -1.67 0.46 -0.06
N PHE A 320 -2.48 -0.42 -0.57
CA PHE A 320 -3.89 -0.21 -0.81
C PHE A 320 -4.70 -0.95 0.25
N THR A 321 -5.29 -0.24 1.19
CA THR A 321 -5.53 1.19 1.30
C THR A 321 -5.59 1.59 2.78
N ILE A 322 -5.72 2.88 3.10
CA ILE A 322 -5.80 3.31 4.53
C ILE A 322 -7.03 2.75 5.24
N CYS A 323 -8.18 2.73 4.59
CA CYS A 323 -9.46 2.42 5.22
C CYS A 323 -10.30 1.50 4.34
N ASP A 324 -11.03 0.57 4.93
CA ASP A 324 -12.09 -0.15 4.23
C ASP A 324 -13.08 0.84 3.64
N PHE A 325 -13.66 0.52 2.49
CA PHE A 325 -14.60 1.41 1.83
C PHE A 325 -15.73 0.67 1.12
N ASN A 326 -16.89 1.32 1.06
CA ASN A 326 -18.08 0.77 0.42
C ASN A 326 -18.01 0.92 -1.10
N HIS A 327 -17.51 -0.11 -1.77
CA HIS A 327 -17.33 -0.10 -3.21
C HIS A 327 -18.67 -0.30 -3.94
N THR A 328 -19.17 0.76 -4.56
CA THR A 328 -20.43 0.76 -5.34
C THR A 328 -21.70 0.44 -4.56
N GLY A 329 -21.70 0.56 -3.22
CA GLY A 329 -22.88 0.28 -2.38
C GLY A 329 -23.30 -1.19 -2.33
N ARG A 330 -22.43 -2.13 -2.74
CA ARG A 330 -22.72 -3.55 -2.84
C ARG A 330 -21.87 -4.44 -1.94
N GLU A 331 -20.65 -4.08 -1.72
CA GLU A 331 -19.69 -4.85 -0.92
C GLU A 331 -18.60 -3.92 -0.39
N ILE A 332 -18.22 -4.12 0.87
CA ILE A 332 -17.09 -3.41 1.47
C ILE A 332 -15.80 -4.02 0.93
N ASN A 333 -14.91 -3.19 0.41
CA ASN A 333 -13.54 -3.58 0.07
C ASN A 333 -12.71 -3.60 1.36
N LEU A 334 -12.34 -4.80 1.79
CA LEU A 334 -11.75 -5.07 3.10
C LEU A 334 -10.21 -4.99 3.11
N LYS A 335 -9.61 -4.25 2.17
CA LYS A 335 -8.15 -4.09 2.07
C LYS A 335 -7.59 -2.96 2.93
N GLY A 336 -8.45 -2.21 3.62
CA GLY A 336 -8.01 -1.13 4.51
C GLY A 336 -7.13 -1.59 5.66
N LEU A 337 -6.22 -0.72 6.09
CA LEU A 337 -5.49 -0.85 7.36
C LEU A 337 -6.39 -0.51 8.56
N LEU A 338 -7.44 0.27 8.31
CA LEU A 338 -8.51 0.61 9.25
C LEU A 338 -9.80 -0.09 8.82
N ARG A 339 -10.55 -0.60 9.78
CA ARG A 339 -11.87 -1.16 9.54
C ARG A 339 -12.90 -0.05 9.52
N ALA A 340 -13.74 -0.02 8.47
CA ALA A 340 -14.90 0.86 8.42
C ALA A 340 -16.20 0.08 8.30
N ASN A 341 -17.31 0.70 8.76
CA ASN A 341 -18.66 0.20 8.60
C ASN A 341 -19.30 0.64 7.25
N GLU A 342 -20.55 0.26 7.02
CA GLU A 342 -21.32 0.64 5.82
C GLU A 342 -21.52 2.15 5.71
N GLU A 343 -21.58 2.87 6.84
CA GLU A 343 -21.69 4.33 6.95
C GLU A 343 -20.34 5.02 6.69
N LYS A 344 -19.27 4.26 6.41
CA LYS A 344 -17.91 4.74 6.13
C LYS A 344 -17.24 5.39 7.35
N GLU A 345 -17.65 4.98 8.55
CA GLU A 345 -17.04 5.40 9.81
C GLU A 345 -15.95 4.41 10.21
N VAL A 346 -14.81 4.90 10.68
CA VAL A 346 -13.73 4.05 11.19
C VAL A 346 -14.13 3.47 12.55
N ILE A 347 -14.21 2.14 12.62
CA ILE A 347 -14.64 1.41 13.81
C ILE A 347 -13.55 0.60 14.50
N ALA A 348 -12.41 0.34 13.85
CA ALA A 348 -11.25 -0.32 14.44
C ALA A 348 -9.96 -0.07 13.67
N VAL A 349 -8.83 -0.21 14.36
CA VAL A 349 -7.48 -0.29 13.77
C VAL A 349 -7.12 -1.76 13.62
N LYS A 350 -6.81 -2.19 12.39
CA LYS A 350 -6.46 -3.58 12.11
C LYS A 350 -4.99 -3.87 12.44
N ARG A 351 -4.65 -5.15 12.62
CA ARG A 351 -3.27 -5.61 12.84
C ARG A 351 -2.31 -5.15 11.74
N ALA A 352 -2.78 -5.09 10.50
CA ALA A 352 -2.01 -4.62 9.36
C ALA A 352 -1.52 -3.18 9.50
N TYR A 353 -2.28 -2.29 10.15
CA TYR A 353 -1.84 -0.92 10.43
C TYR A 353 -0.54 -0.90 11.25
N TYR A 354 -0.51 -1.64 12.36
CA TYR A 354 0.66 -1.69 13.22
C TYR A 354 1.84 -2.43 12.59
N ALA A 355 1.57 -3.48 11.81
CA ALA A 355 2.60 -4.21 11.06
C ALA A 355 3.26 -3.31 10.01
N VAL A 356 2.48 -2.57 9.24
CA VAL A 356 2.97 -1.57 8.27
C VAL A 356 3.74 -0.46 9.00
N GLN A 357 3.25 0.04 10.14
CA GLN A 357 3.96 1.03 10.96
C GLN A 357 5.31 0.51 11.44
N ASN A 358 5.43 -0.78 11.82
CA ASN A 358 6.71 -1.39 12.20
C ASN A 358 7.69 -1.39 11.03
N VAL A 359 7.25 -1.77 9.81
CA VAL A 359 8.07 -1.72 8.60
C VAL A 359 8.55 -0.29 8.34
N VAL A 360 7.64 0.67 8.32
CA VAL A 360 7.93 2.09 8.04
C VAL A 360 8.87 2.68 9.10
N SER A 361 8.75 2.25 10.36
CA SER A 361 9.60 2.72 11.46
C SER A 361 11.06 2.27 11.35
N VAL A 362 11.32 1.17 10.63
CA VAL A 362 12.68 0.65 10.41
C VAL A 362 13.24 1.10 9.07
N PHE A 363 12.47 0.96 7.99
CA PHE A 363 12.92 1.14 6.62
C PHE A 363 12.60 2.54 6.08
N ASP A 364 13.41 3.51 6.46
CA ASP A 364 13.39 4.87 5.92
C ASP A 364 14.63 5.13 5.03
N ASP A 365 14.82 6.36 4.62
CA ASP A 365 15.95 6.78 3.79
C ASP A 365 17.33 6.69 4.48
N THR A 366 17.39 6.28 5.75
CA THR A 366 18.64 6.02 6.45
C THR A 366 19.15 4.59 6.26
N LEU A 367 18.31 3.71 5.70
CA LEU A 367 18.67 2.34 5.30
C LEU A 367 18.77 2.23 3.79
N THR A 368 19.93 1.82 3.29
CA THR A 368 20.17 1.57 1.87
C THR A 368 20.25 0.08 1.61
N ARG A 369 19.53 -0.40 0.58
CA ARG A 369 19.63 -1.79 0.13
C ARG A 369 21.04 -2.11 -0.37
N VAL A 370 21.56 -3.27 -0.03
CA VAL A 370 22.80 -3.80 -0.55
C VAL A 370 22.48 -4.77 -1.68
N ALA A 371 22.81 -4.40 -2.91
CA ALA A 371 22.46 -5.18 -4.10
C ALA A 371 23.16 -6.55 -4.11
N ASP A 372 24.48 -6.56 -3.88
CA ASP A 372 25.30 -7.76 -3.81
C ASP A 372 25.37 -8.25 -2.36
N SER A 373 24.24 -8.78 -1.87
CA SER A 373 24.10 -9.20 -0.49
C SER A 373 25.06 -10.35 -0.15
N GLY A 374 25.82 -10.16 0.92
CA GLY A 374 26.60 -11.24 1.54
C GLY A 374 25.76 -12.14 2.46
N PHE A 375 24.51 -11.78 2.73
CA PHE A 375 23.57 -12.55 3.56
C PHE A 375 22.73 -13.49 2.71
N SER A 376 22.82 -14.79 2.96
CA SER A 376 22.23 -15.80 2.09
C SER A 376 21.86 -17.09 2.83
N THR A 377 21.02 -17.88 2.17
CA THR A 377 20.68 -19.26 2.55
C THR A 377 20.67 -20.15 1.31
N LYS A 378 20.76 -21.47 1.51
CA LYS A 378 20.58 -22.47 0.45
C LYS A 378 19.13 -22.82 0.17
N ASP A 379 18.21 -22.37 1.03
CA ASP A 379 16.78 -22.65 0.93
C ASP A 379 16.13 -21.62 -0.01
N CYS A 380 15.79 -22.04 -1.23
CA CYS A 380 15.16 -21.20 -2.24
C CYS A 380 13.71 -20.78 -1.89
N THR A 381 13.14 -21.34 -0.84
CA THR A 381 11.80 -20.93 -0.32
C THR A 381 11.90 -19.80 0.69
N VAL A 382 13.07 -19.26 0.93
CA VAL A 382 13.31 -18.16 1.87
C VAL A 382 13.77 -16.92 1.12
N CYS A 383 13.03 -15.83 1.25
CA CYS A 383 13.45 -14.52 0.80
C CYS A 383 14.48 -13.92 1.77
N THR A 384 15.50 -13.27 1.23
CA THR A 384 16.53 -12.58 2.02
C THR A 384 16.92 -11.26 1.36
N TYR A 385 16.99 -10.18 2.16
CA TYR A 385 17.44 -8.88 1.72
C TYR A 385 18.37 -8.25 2.76
N GLU A 386 19.39 -7.55 2.29
CA GLU A 386 20.37 -6.86 3.13
C GLU A 386 20.23 -5.35 2.99
N TYR A 387 20.29 -4.67 4.14
CA TYR A 387 20.28 -3.21 4.22
C TYR A 387 21.40 -2.74 5.15
N ALA A 388 21.94 -1.55 4.86
CA ALA A 388 22.97 -0.91 5.66
C ALA A 388 22.64 0.52 5.98
N LYS A 389 22.98 0.97 7.18
CA LYS A 389 23.05 2.39 7.54
C LYS A 389 24.40 2.98 7.12
N ALA A 390 24.47 4.33 7.05
CA ALA A 390 25.69 5.04 6.69
C ALA A 390 26.86 4.77 7.65
N ASP A 391 26.60 4.44 8.91
CA ASP A 391 27.59 4.07 9.92
C ASP A 391 28.03 2.59 9.81
N GLY A 392 27.47 1.85 8.85
CA GLY A 392 27.78 0.44 8.57
C GLY A 392 26.90 -0.55 9.32
N ALA A 393 26.00 -0.11 10.21
CA ALA A 393 25.07 -1.02 10.90
C ALA A 393 24.17 -1.77 9.91
N ARG A 394 23.94 -3.07 10.15
CA ARG A 394 23.27 -3.98 9.22
C ARG A 394 21.88 -4.38 9.71
N VAL A 395 20.98 -4.54 8.72
CA VAL A 395 19.65 -5.10 8.90
C VAL A 395 19.41 -6.14 7.79
N PHE A 396 19.14 -7.36 8.17
CA PHE A 396 18.77 -8.46 7.26
C PHE A 396 17.29 -8.74 7.42
N ALA A 397 16.52 -8.62 6.35
CA ALA A 397 15.10 -8.99 6.32
C ALA A 397 14.95 -10.37 5.66
N PHE A 398 14.10 -11.23 6.22
CA PHE A 398 13.87 -12.58 5.69
C PHE A 398 12.52 -13.15 6.13
N TRP A 399 11.98 -14.07 5.30
CA TRP A 399 10.74 -14.82 5.57
C TRP A 399 10.64 -16.03 4.65
N THR A 400 9.73 -16.96 4.94
CA THR A 400 9.41 -18.04 4.01
C THR A 400 8.41 -17.56 2.97
N CYS A 401 8.66 -17.92 1.69
CA CYS A 401 7.80 -17.55 0.55
C CYS A 401 6.56 -18.45 0.43
N ALA A 402 6.12 -19.10 1.50
CA ALA A 402 4.93 -19.92 1.49
C ALA A 402 3.67 -19.06 1.22
N GLU A 403 2.65 -19.64 0.61
CA GLU A 403 1.36 -18.98 0.51
C GLU A 403 0.82 -18.71 1.91
N THR A 404 0.38 -17.48 2.17
CA THR A 404 -0.22 -17.09 3.45
C THR A 404 -1.64 -17.61 3.60
N THR A 405 -2.28 -17.99 2.50
CA THR A 405 -3.61 -18.63 2.45
C THR A 405 -3.68 -19.57 1.25
N ARG A 406 -4.62 -20.49 1.26
CA ARG A 406 -4.95 -21.27 0.08
C ARG A 406 -6.18 -20.70 -0.64
N LYS A 407 -6.20 -20.81 -1.96
CA LYS A 407 -7.36 -20.45 -2.76
C LYS A 407 -8.51 -21.44 -2.46
N VAL A 408 -9.72 -20.90 -2.25
CA VAL A 408 -10.93 -21.71 -2.11
C VAL A 408 -11.23 -22.39 -3.44
N ASP A 409 -11.34 -23.71 -3.41
CA ASP A 409 -11.83 -24.48 -4.56
C ASP A 409 -13.36 -24.41 -4.57
N LYS A 410 -13.91 -23.60 -5.48
CA LYS A 410 -15.35 -23.34 -5.58
C LYS A 410 -16.19 -24.60 -5.88
N GLU A 411 -15.55 -25.66 -6.41
CA GLU A 411 -16.24 -26.90 -6.71
C GLU A 411 -16.30 -27.85 -5.50
N LYS A 412 -15.39 -27.69 -4.54
CA LYS A 412 -15.24 -28.59 -3.39
C LYS A 412 -15.72 -28.00 -2.07
N GLU A 413 -15.75 -26.69 -1.94
CA GLU A 413 -16.18 -26.01 -0.72
C GLU A 413 -17.55 -25.36 -0.97
N PRO A 414 -18.58 -25.65 -0.14
CA PRO A 414 -19.89 -25.07 -0.34
C PRO A 414 -19.80 -23.56 -0.22
N LEU A 415 -20.29 -22.86 -1.23
CA LEU A 415 -20.46 -21.40 -1.16
C LEU A 415 -21.35 -21.09 0.03
N LEU A 416 -20.98 -20.07 0.79
CA LEU A 416 -21.83 -19.57 1.86
C LEU A 416 -23.22 -19.23 1.31
N PRO A 417 -24.28 -19.58 2.04
CA PRO A 417 -25.61 -19.14 1.68
C PRO A 417 -25.65 -17.62 1.55
N ALA A 418 -26.26 -17.12 0.48
CA ALA A 418 -26.44 -15.68 0.29
C ALA A 418 -27.07 -15.06 1.56
N GLY A 419 -26.39 -14.09 2.17
CA GLY A 419 -26.86 -13.35 3.35
C GLY A 419 -26.25 -13.74 4.69
N LYS A 420 -25.29 -14.68 4.78
CA LYS A 420 -24.53 -14.91 6.03
C LYS A 420 -23.13 -14.33 5.96
N GLN A 421 -22.86 -13.32 6.77
CA GLN A 421 -21.57 -12.59 6.85
C GLN A 421 -20.47 -13.31 7.63
N PHE A 422 -20.71 -14.47 8.24
CA PHE A 422 -19.71 -15.15 9.05
C PHE A 422 -19.48 -16.59 8.60
N VAL A 423 -18.27 -16.86 8.14
CA VAL A 423 -17.73 -18.22 8.02
C VAL A 423 -17.19 -18.63 9.38
N PRO A 424 -17.50 -19.83 9.88
CA PRO A 424 -16.81 -20.38 11.04
C PRO A 424 -15.29 -20.32 10.83
N VAL A 425 -14.54 -19.98 11.88
CA VAL A 425 -13.08 -19.94 11.85
C VAL A 425 -12.57 -21.35 11.71
N TYR A 426 -12.33 -21.79 10.47
CA TYR A 426 -11.44 -22.91 10.22
C TYR A 426 -10.00 -22.40 10.37
N GLU A 427 -9.08 -23.28 10.81
CA GLU A 427 -7.65 -22.93 10.82
C GLU A 427 -7.26 -22.49 9.41
N ARG A 428 -6.96 -21.21 9.26
CA ARG A 428 -6.57 -20.64 7.97
C ARG A 428 -5.06 -20.79 7.85
N PRO A 429 -4.52 -21.26 6.72
CA PRO A 429 -3.09 -21.44 6.56
C PRO A 429 -2.25 -20.21 6.92
N GLY A 430 -2.76 -19.01 6.64
CA GLY A 430 -2.08 -17.74 6.95
C GLY A 430 -2.04 -17.36 8.42
N ASP A 431 -2.75 -18.06 9.29
CA ASP A 431 -2.74 -17.83 10.74
C ASP A 431 -1.73 -18.75 11.46
N SER A 432 -0.88 -19.45 10.72
CA SER A 432 0.22 -20.24 11.29
C SER A 432 1.29 -19.33 11.89
N PHE A 433 1.72 -19.68 13.10
CA PHE A 433 2.82 -19.02 13.83
C PHE A 433 3.94 -20.02 14.16
N ALA A 434 3.91 -21.18 13.52
CA ALA A 434 4.95 -22.19 13.69
C ALA A 434 6.26 -21.70 13.04
N THR A 435 7.25 -21.43 13.88
CA THR A 435 8.60 -21.14 13.42
C THR A 435 9.39 -22.44 13.22
N ARG A 436 10.32 -22.41 12.27
CA ARG A 436 11.36 -23.44 12.15
C ARG A 436 12.73 -22.81 12.34
N PRO A 437 13.72 -23.54 12.92
CA PRO A 437 15.09 -23.08 12.99
C PRO A 437 15.70 -23.06 11.59
N HIS A 438 16.46 -22.02 11.30
CA HIS A 438 17.12 -21.84 10.01
C HIS A 438 18.57 -21.42 10.15
N VAL A 439 19.35 -21.58 9.07
CA VAL A 439 20.77 -21.22 9.03
C VAL A 439 20.98 -20.20 7.91
N PHE A 440 21.47 -19.02 8.28
CA PHE A 440 21.95 -18.02 7.34
C PHE A 440 23.47 -17.94 7.35
N LYS A 441 24.04 -17.67 6.17
CA LYS A 441 25.46 -17.34 6.00
C LYS A 441 25.58 -15.85 5.71
N TRP A 442 26.52 -15.22 6.38
CA TRP A 442 26.92 -13.83 6.17
C TRP A 442 28.41 -13.78 5.85
N THR A 443 28.82 -13.09 4.77
CA THR A 443 30.23 -12.99 4.35
C THR A 443 31.01 -11.90 5.08
N GLY A 444 30.34 -11.11 5.91
CA GLY A 444 30.95 -10.05 6.74
C GLY A 444 31.32 -10.51 8.15
N ALA A 445 31.82 -9.57 8.93
CA ALA A 445 32.07 -9.72 10.35
C ALA A 445 30.75 -9.95 11.13
N PRO A 446 30.76 -10.62 12.29
CA PRO A 446 29.57 -10.78 13.12
C PRO A 446 28.88 -9.46 13.41
N LEU A 447 27.56 -9.45 13.40
CA LEU A 447 26.76 -8.30 13.83
C LEU A 447 27.12 -7.91 15.27
N LYS A 448 27.17 -6.62 15.54
CA LYS A 448 27.37 -6.07 16.89
C LYS A 448 26.03 -6.07 17.62
N ASP A 449 25.99 -6.71 18.81
CA ASP A 449 24.78 -6.81 19.62
C ASP A 449 23.55 -7.25 18.79
N PRO A 450 23.58 -8.48 18.17
CA PRO A 450 22.54 -8.91 17.26
C PRO A 450 21.21 -9.10 17.95
N VAL A 451 20.15 -8.65 17.29
CA VAL A 451 18.75 -8.86 17.71
C VAL A 451 17.94 -9.51 16.59
N TRP A 452 16.98 -10.34 17.00
CA TRP A 452 15.94 -10.86 16.13
C TRP A 452 14.64 -10.06 16.35
N VAL A 453 13.96 -9.70 15.27
CA VAL A 453 12.74 -8.89 15.33
C VAL A 453 11.62 -9.60 14.59
N ASP A 454 10.47 -9.70 15.23
CA ASP A 454 9.20 -10.03 14.58
C ASP A 454 8.53 -8.73 14.12
N LEU A 455 8.49 -8.48 12.81
CA LEU A 455 7.88 -7.25 12.29
C LEU A 455 6.36 -7.20 12.45
N LEU A 456 5.68 -8.35 12.58
CA LEU A 456 4.24 -8.39 12.79
C LEU A 456 3.85 -7.72 14.12
N THR A 457 4.57 -8.01 15.19
CA THR A 457 4.32 -7.48 16.52
C THR A 457 5.21 -6.30 16.88
N GLY A 458 6.34 -6.15 16.20
CA GLY A 458 7.41 -5.22 16.56
C GLY A 458 8.30 -5.72 17.71
N ALA A 459 8.07 -6.91 18.24
CA ALA A 459 8.84 -7.45 19.37
C ALA A 459 10.29 -7.74 18.98
N VAL A 460 11.22 -7.35 19.86
CA VAL A 460 12.68 -7.44 19.67
C VAL A 460 13.27 -8.38 20.72
N TYR A 461 14.09 -9.30 20.26
CA TYR A 461 14.70 -10.32 21.08
C TYR A 461 16.22 -10.32 20.93
N GLU A 462 16.96 -10.53 22.02
CA GLU A 462 18.40 -10.73 22.00
C GLU A 462 18.73 -12.02 21.25
N PHE A 463 19.57 -11.92 20.20
CA PHE A 463 19.97 -13.13 19.47
C PHE A 463 21.09 -13.87 20.24
N PRO A 464 20.95 -15.18 20.51
CA PRO A 464 21.86 -15.89 21.39
C PRO A 464 23.28 -15.97 20.83
N LYS A 465 24.27 -15.56 21.60
CA LYS A 465 25.70 -15.63 21.21
C LYS A 465 26.17 -17.04 20.80
N LYS A 466 25.63 -18.07 21.44
CA LYS A 466 25.91 -19.48 21.11
C LYS A 466 25.49 -19.88 19.70
N ASP A 467 24.56 -19.16 19.12
CA ASP A 467 24.02 -19.41 17.78
C ASP A 467 24.70 -18.56 16.69
N VAL A 468 25.81 -17.86 17.06
CA VAL A 468 26.68 -17.11 16.14
C VAL A 468 27.99 -17.89 15.97
N CYS A 469 28.18 -18.46 14.78
CA CYS A 469 29.37 -19.26 14.46
C CYS A 469 30.27 -18.49 13.51
N VAL A 470 31.44 -18.06 14.00
CA VAL A 470 32.41 -17.27 13.24
C VAL A 470 33.48 -18.17 12.65
N SER A 471 33.82 -17.95 11.39
CA SER A 471 34.97 -18.58 10.70
C SER A 471 35.84 -17.51 10.06
N ALA A 472 36.96 -17.85 9.48
CA ALA A 472 37.90 -16.88 8.90
C ALA A 472 37.26 -15.93 7.87
N ASN A 473 36.30 -16.42 7.08
CA ASN A 473 35.74 -15.68 5.95
C ASN A 473 34.22 -15.55 5.99
N SER A 474 33.55 -15.94 7.07
CA SER A 474 32.08 -15.84 7.16
C SER A 474 31.59 -16.05 8.59
N THR A 475 30.42 -15.48 8.84
CA THR A 475 29.60 -15.72 10.02
C THR A 475 28.40 -16.56 9.63
N ARG A 476 28.06 -17.58 10.45
CA ARG A 476 26.77 -18.28 10.33
C ARG A 476 25.92 -17.98 11.54
N TYR A 477 24.66 -17.64 11.27
CA TYR A 477 23.63 -17.53 12.28
C TYR A 477 22.78 -18.79 12.20
N VAL A 478 22.82 -19.60 13.26
CA VAL A 478 22.11 -20.89 13.33
C VAL A 478 20.90 -20.77 14.25
N ASN A 479 19.94 -21.68 14.13
CA ASN A 479 18.70 -21.68 14.92
C ASN A 479 17.89 -20.37 14.82
N VAL A 480 18.03 -19.60 13.73
CA VAL A 480 17.25 -18.39 13.51
C VAL A 480 15.79 -18.77 13.27
N PRO A 481 14.84 -18.30 14.09
CA PRO A 481 13.43 -18.61 13.86
C PRO A 481 12.95 -17.95 12.57
N ILE A 482 12.33 -18.72 11.69
CA ILE A 482 11.68 -18.20 10.47
C ILE A 482 10.27 -18.76 10.32
N TYR A 483 9.39 -17.97 9.70
CA TYR A 483 8.04 -18.36 9.32
C TYR A 483 7.57 -17.50 8.12
N ASP A 484 6.30 -17.48 7.79
CA ASP A 484 5.73 -16.81 6.63
C ASP A 484 5.51 -15.28 6.82
N SER A 485 5.97 -14.72 7.94
CA SER A 485 5.98 -13.28 8.20
C SER A 485 7.41 -12.74 8.17
N PRO A 486 7.63 -11.51 7.67
CA PRO A 486 8.93 -10.88 7.70
C PRO A 486 9.51 -10.74 9.11
N CYS A 487 10.76 -11.20 9.24
CA CYS A 487 11.58 -11.06 10.43
C CYS A 487 12.86 -10.32 10.08
N LEU A 488 13.51 -9.77 11.10
CA LEU A 488 14.82 -9.16 10.94
C LEU A 488 15.86 -9.87 11.82
N LEU A 489 17.08 -9.95 11.30
CA LEU A 489 18.29 -10.09 12.08
C LEU A 489 19.09 -8.79 11.90
N ALA A 490 19.31 -8.05 12.98
CA ALA A 490 19.83 -6.69 12.88
C ALA A 490 20.81 -6.36 14.00
N GLU A 491 21.68 -5.40 13.76
CA GLU A 491 22.38 -4.73 14.85
C GLU A 491 21.39 -3.86 15.63
N ARG A 492 21.38 -3.99 16.96
CA ARG A 492 20.45 -3.25 17.82
C ARG A 492 20.53 -1.72 17.58
N SER A 493 21.75 -1.21 17.33
CA SER A 493 21.99 0.20 17.03
C SER A 493 21.29 0.72 15.77
N ALA A 494 20.89 -0.17 14.86
CA ALA A 494 20.14 0.19 13.65
C ALA A 494 18.67 0.47 13.93
N LEU A 495 18.16 0.10 15.10
CA LEU A 495 16.73 0.14 15.47
C LEU A 495 16.47 1.20 16.54
N LYS A 496 15.25 1.75 16.54
CA LYS A 496 14.72 2.54 17.64
C LYS A 496 13.73 1.68 18.44
N LEU A 497 13.99 1.53 19.73
CA LEU A 497 13.19 0.70 20.64
C LEU A 497 12.49 1.58 21.68
N GLN A 498 11.32 1.08 22.13
CA GLN A 498 10.60 1.58 23.30
C GLN A 498 10.58 0.52 24.39
#